data_e604ea2119c90d2ea013c6467995f227
#
_entry.id   e604ea2119c90d2ea013c6467995f227
#
_cell.length_a   1.000
_cell.length_b   1.000
_cell.length_c   1.000
_cell.angle_alpha   90.00
_cell.angle_beta   90.00
_cell.angle_gamma   90.00
#
_symmetry.space_group_name_H-M   'P 1'
#
loop_
_entity.id
_entity.type
_entity.pdbx_description
1 polymer ?
#
loop_
_entity_poly.entity_id
_entity_poly.type
_entity_poly.pdbx_seq_one_letter_code
_entity_poly.pdbx_strand_id
1 'polypeptide(L)'
;MTTAHSAPRDNSDKPVIWTVSVTRLFELFRDISLEFDHLATITPIQLGFEKAVTYIRKKLATERCDAIIAAGSNGAYLKSRLSIPVILIKPSGFDVLQALAKAGKLTSSIGIVTYQETIPALLAFQKTFHLRLEQRSYVTEEDARGQINELKANGIEAVVGAGLITDLAEEAGMTAIFIYSAATVRQAFHDALDMTRLTRRQRVDYPSGKGLQTRYELGDIRGQSPQMEQLRQTITLYARSRAAVLIQGETGTGKELAAQAIHQTFFHRQPHRQNKPSPPFVAVNCGAITESLLEAELFGYEEGAFTGSRRGGRAGLFEIAHGGTLFLDEIGEMPLPLQTRLLRVLEEKAVTRVGGHQPIPVDVRVISATHCDLDREIMQGRFRPDLFYRLSILRLTLPPLRERQADILPLAESFLKQSLAAMEIPFTESIRHGLTQCQPLLLAWRWPGNIHELRNMMERLALFLSVDPAPTLDRQFMRQLLPELMVNTAELTPSTVDANALQDVLARFKGDKTAAARYLGISRTTLWRRLKAGAKDQSDN
;
A
#
# COMPACT_ATOMS: atom_id res chain seq x y z
N MET A 1 34.76 33.43 29.31
CA MET A 1 35.02 32.02 29.63
C MET A 1 33.92 31.52 30.54
N THR A 2 32.99 30.79 30.03
CA THR A 2 32.10 29.87 30.80
C THR A 2 31.50 28.92 29.77
N THR A 3 32.07 27.76 29.69
CA THR A 3 31.63 26.63 28.86
C THR A 3 30.35 26.05 29.45
N ALA A 4 29.23 26.17 28.73
CA ALA A 4 28.01 25.47 29.06
C ALA A 4 28.18 23.97 28.72
N HIS A 5 28.31 23.13 29.73
CA HIS A 5 28.18 21.69 29.62
C HIS A 5 26.76 21.34 29.19
N SER A 6 26.63 20.81 28.00
CA SER A 6 25.38 20.14 27.59
C SER A 6 25.24 18.85 28.41
N ALA A 7 24.19 18.78 29.22
CA ALA A 7 23.80 17.56 29.92
C ALA A 7 23.53 16.42 28.93
N PRO A 8 23.86 15.16 29.27
CA PRO A 8 23.58 14.02 28.40
C PRO A 8 22.06 13.88 28.26
N ARG A 9 21.59 13.81 27.02
CA ARG A 9 20.17 13.53 26.70
C ARG A 9 19.82 12.16 27.28
N ASP A 10 18.83 12.15 28.15
CA ASP A 10 18.29 10.97 28.82
C ASP A 10 17.85 9.93 27.76
N ASN A 11 18.46 8.75 27.80
CA ASN A 11 18.23 7.65 26.83
C ASN A 11 16.90 6.91 27.08
N SER A 12 16.11 7.38 28.08
CA SER A 12 14.84 6.77 28.53
C SER A 12 13.67 6.95 27.54
N ASP A 13 13.83 7.83 26.53
CA ASP A 13 12.71 8.23 25.63
C ASP A 13 12.71 7.58 24.24
N LYS A 14 13.70 6.73 23.90
CA LYS A 14 13.72 6.04 22.61
C LYS A 14 12.74 4.85 22.59
N PRO A 15 12.05 4.57 21.46
CA PRO A 15 11.28 3.33 21.30
C PRO A 15 12.18 2.10 21.37
N VAL A 16 11.67 1.05 21.96
CA VAL A 16 12.34 -0.25 22.03
C VAL A 16 11.70 -1.18 21.00
N ILE A 17 12.45 -1.55 19.98
CA ILE A 17 12.01 -2.42 18.90
C ILE A 17 12.82 -3.72 18.98
N TRP A 18 12.13 -4.86 18.98
CA TRP A 18 12.79 -6.15 18.88
C TRP A 18 12.70 -6.69 17.47
N THR A 19 13.82 -7.09 16.88
CA THR A 19 13.86 -7.78 15.60
C THR A 19 13.96 -9.26 15.83
N VAL A 20 13.02 -10.05 15.28
CA VAL A 20 12.95 -11.50 15.53
C VAL A 20 13.11 -12.25 14.21
N SER A 21 14.19 -13.00 14.10
CA SER A 21 14.48 -13.78 12.89
C SER A 21 15.43 -14.94 13.20
N VAL A 22 15.47 -15.89 12.30
CA VAL A 22 16.50 -16.94 12.22
C VAL A 22 17.27 -16.71 10.93
N THR A 23 18.59 -17.02 10.94
CA THR A 23 19.45 -17.08 9.77
C THR A 23 19.71 -15.75 9.02
N ARG A 24 19.65 -15.73 7.68
CA ARG A 24 20.05 -14.61 6.80
C ARG A 24 19.35 -13.29 7.09
N LEU A 25 18.09 -13.32 7.49
CA LEU A 25 17.38 -12.11 7.86
C LEU A 25 17.93 -11.47 9.13
N PHE A 26 18.53 -12.26 10.01
CA PHE A 26 19.19 -11.75 11.22
C PHE A 26 20.40 -10.86 10.88
N GLU A 27 21.22 -11.28 9.93
CA GLU A 27 22.35 -10.48 9.46
C GLU A 27 21.89 -9.17 8.82
N LEU A 28 20.88 -9.25 7.96
CA LEU A 28 20.30 -8.07 7.32
C LEU A 28 19.67 -7.10 8.33
N PHE A 29 19.02 -7.61 9.37
CA PHE A 29 18.54 -6.79 10.48
C PHE A 29 19.67 -6.11 11.23
N ARG A 30 20.74 -6.84 11.55
CA ARG A 30 21.90 -6.31 12.26
C ARG A 30 22.54 -5.16 11.50
N ASP A 31 22.75 -5.31 10.20
CA ASP A 31 23.40 -4.30 9.38
C ASP A 31 22.53 -3.03 9.24
N ILE A 32 21.24 -3.19 9.03
CA ILE A 32 20.30 -2.07 8.85
C ILE A 32 19.96 -1.40 10.20
N SER A 33 19.94 -2.14 11.31
CA SER A 33 19.62 -1.59 12.63
C SER A 33 20.54 -0.43 13.03
N LEU A 34 21.80 -0.46 12.61
CA LEU A 34 22.77 0.60 12.85
C LEU A 34 22.32 1.97 12.28
N GLU A 35 21.59 1.97 11.19
CA GLU A 35 21.04 3.20 10.60
C GLU A 35 19.98 3.84 11.51
N PHE A 36 19.34 3.06 12.38
CA PHE A 36 18.21 3.46 13.24
C PHE A 36 18.54 3.60 14.73
N ASP A 37 19.78 3.32 15.16
CA ASP A 37 20.21 3.39 16.56
C ASP A 37 20.02 4.78 17.19
N HIS A 38 20.06 5.82 16.36
CA HIS A 38 19.80 7.19 16.81
C HIS A 38 18.28 7.46 17.04
N LEU A 39 17.37 6.62 16.49
CA LEU A 39 15.91 6.77 16.57
C LEU A 39 15.24 5.80 17.54
N ALA A 40 15.79 4.60 17.74
CA ALA A 40 15.23 3.53 18.57
C ALA A 40 16.33 2.73 19.27
N THR A 41 15.96 2.06 20.36
CA THR A 41 16.77 0.99 20.95
C THR A 41 16.35 -0.33 20.29
N ILE A 42 17.24 -0.94 19.52
CA ILE A 42 16.94 -2.15 18.75
C ILE A 42 17.59 -3.35 19.44
N THR A 43 16.78 -4.38 19.72
CA THR A 43 17.26 -5.62 20.33
C THR A 43 17.01 -6.78 19.37
N PRO A 44 18.07 -7.39 18.83
CA PRO A 44 17.93 -8.56 17.96
C PRO A 44 17.67 -9.83 18.78
N ILE A 45 16.76 -10.68 18.30
CA ILE A 45 16.40 -11.97 18.88
C ILE A 45 16.54 -13.02 17.78
N GLN A 46 17.51 -13.91 17.93
CA GLN A 46 17.78 -14.99 16.97
C GLN A 46 17.06 -16.27 17.38
N LEU A 47 15.74 -16.23 17.36
CA LEU A 47 14.86 -17.36 17.69
C LEU A 47 13.68 -17.41 16.72
N GLY A 48 13.09 -18.62 16.56
CA GLY A 48 11.90 -18.82 15.72
C GLY A 48 10.76 -19.50 16.46
N PHE A 49 9.56 -19.29 15.93
CA PHE A 49 8.32 -19.96 16.30
C PHE A 49 8.06 -20.02 17.83
N GLU A 50 7.77 -21.18 18.38
CA GLU A 50 7.41 -21.34 19.80
C GLU A 50 8.53 -20.93 20.76
N LYS A 51 9.80 -21.18 20.39
CA LYS A 51 10.96 -20.76 21.19
C LYS A 51 11.03 -19.24 21.30
N ALA A 52 10.73 -18.54 20.20
CA ALA A 52 10.68 -17.09 20.19
C ALA A 52 9.52 -16.56 21.04
N VAL A 53 8.31 -17.12 20.93
CA VAL A 53 7.14 -16.74 21.75
C VAL A 53 7.43 -16.89 23.24
N THR A 54 7.96 -18.04 23.64
CA THR A 54 8.29 -18.34 25.05
C THR A 54 9.35 -17.37 25.58
N TYR A 55 10.41 -17.14 24.82
CA TYR A 55 11.47 -16.20 25.19
C TYR A 55 10.95 -14.76 25.30
N ILE A 56 10.19 -14.32 24.31
CA ILE A 56 9.61 -12.97 24.26
C ILE A 56 8.66 -12.75 25.45
N ARG A 57 7.77 -13.69 25.75
CA ARG A 57 6.88 -13.58 26.92
C ARG A 57 7.63 -13.45 28.23
N LYS A 58 8.70 -14.24 28.41
CA LYS A 58 9.56 -14.15 29.60
C LYS A 58 10.28 -12.80 29.67
N LYS A 59 10.82 -12.34 28.54
CA LYS A 59 11.57 -11.08 28.45
C LYS A 59 10.66 -9.85 28.66
N LEU A 60 9.41 -9.90 28.24
CA LEU A 60 8.40 -8.86 28.45
C LEU A 60 8.01 -8.66 29.93
N ALA A 61 8.26 -9.64 30.80
CA ALA A 61 8.04 -9.49 32.23
C ALA A 61 9.06 -8.54 32.89
N THR A 62 10.23 -8.36 32.28
CA THR A 62 11.35 -7.58 32.83
C THR A 62 11.80 -6.42 31.95
N GLU A 63 11.55 -6.51 30.65
CA GLU A 63 12.01 -5.50 29.68
C GLU A 63 10.84 -4.94 28.89
N ARG A 64 10.98 -3.68 28.49
CA ARG A 64 10.01 -2.99 27.61
C ARG A 64 10.23 -3.38 26.16
N CYS A 65 9.14 -3.58 25.42
CA CYS A 65 9.13 -3.68 23.98
C CYS A 65 7.92 -2.92 23.42
N ASP A 66 8.14 -2.02 22.49
CA ASP A 66 7.08 -1.19 21.90
C ASP A 66 6.57 -1.80 20.58
N ALA A 67 7.43 -2.49 19.82
CA ALA A 67 7.08 -3.21 18.60
C ALA A 67 8.08 -4.34 18.31
N ILE A 68 7.62 -5.32 17.52
CA ILE A 68 8.45 -6.42 17.02
C ILE A 68 8.44 -6.35 15.49
N ILE A 69 9.61 -6.53 14.87
CA ILE A 69 9.75 -6.70 13.41
C ILE A 69 10.11 -8.15 13.13
N ALA A 70 9.35 -8.81 12.25
CA ALA A 70 9.59 -10.19 11.86
C ALA A 70 9.10 -10.43 10.41
N ALA A 71 9.48 -11.55 9.80
CA ALA A 71 9.12 -11.85 8.42
C ALA A 71 8.63 -13.29 8.23
N GLY A 72 7.96 -13.53 7.11
CA GLY A 72 7.53 -14.84 6.65
C GLY A 72 6.65 -15.59 7.64
N SER A 73 6.73 -16.91 7.65
CA SER A 73 5.97 -17.79 8.54
C SER A 73 6.25 -17.53 10.02
N ASN A 74 7.51 -17.24 10.38
CA ASN A 74 7.87 -16.89 11.76
C ASN A 74 7.15 -15.62 12.23
N GLY A 75 7.14 -14.57 11.40
CA GLY A 75 6.45 -13.32 11.71
C GLY A 75 4.93 -13.51 11.84
N ALA A 76 4.30 -14.27 10.95
CA ALA A 76 2.88 -14.60 11.03
C ALA A 76 2.55 -15.40 12.31
N TYR A 77 3.41 -16.34 12.68
CA TYR A 77 3.29 -17.13 13.90
C TYR A 77 3.34 -16.25 15.17
N LEU A 78 4.30 -15.33 15.23
CA LEU A 78 4.44 -14.37 16.33
C LEU A 78 3.23 -13.44 16.44
N LYS A 79 2.78 -12.91 15.29
CA LYS A 79 1.64 -11.98 15.22
C LYS A 79 0.35 -12.57 15.80
N SER A 80 0.12 -13.87 15.62
CA SER A 80 -1.07 -14.55 16.12
C SER A 80 -1.01 -14.88 17.62
N ARG A 81 0.15 -14.80 18.29
CA ARG A 81 0.38 -15.29 19.66
C ARG A 81 0.88 -14.25 20.66
N LEU A 82 1.29 -13.08 20.17
CA LEU A 82 1.79 -12.00 21.01
C LEU A 82 0.81 -10.84 21.04
N SER A 83 0.69 -10.20 22.20
CA SER A 83 -0.14 -8.99 22.40
C SER A 83 0.56 -7.69 21.98
N ILE A 84 1.86 -7.76 21.65
CA ILE A 84 2.63 -6.62 21.16
C ILE A 84 2.44 -6.48 19.65
N PRO A 85 2.43 -5.26 19.11
CA PRO A 85 2.39 -5.04 17.67
C PRO A 85 3.57 -5.75 16.97
N VAL A 86 3.24 -6.63 16.01
CA VAL A 86 4.24 -7.30 15.16
C VAL A 86 4.11 -6.75 13.75
N ILE A 87 5.15 -6.04 13.32
CA ILE A 87 5.31 -5.56 11.96
C ILE A 87 5.82 -6.70 11.10
N LEU A 88 5.00 -7.12 10.16
CA LEU A 88 5.33 -8.22 9.28
C LEU A 88 5.98 -7.69 8.00
N ILE A 89 7.24 -8.01 7.79
CA ILE A 89 7.91 -7.70 6.52
C ILE A 89 7.28 -8.55 5.42
N LYS A 90 6.78 -7.89 4.39
CA LYS A 90 6.28 -8.53 3.17
C LYS A 90 7.23 -8.17 2.03
N PRO A 91 7.68 -9.14 1.21
CA PRO A 91 8.48 -8.82 0.05
C PRO A 91 7.63 -7.98 -0.91
N SER A 92 8.21 -6.89 -1.40
CA SER A 92 7.61 -6.08 -2.46
C SER A 92 7.69 -6.82 -3.80
N GLY A 93 6.89 -6.40 -4.78
CA GLY A 93 7.02 -6.91 -6.15
C GLY A 93 8.45 -6.72 -6.69
N PHE A 94 9.11 -5.65 -6.29
CA PHE A 94 10.50 -5.35 -6.63
C PHE A 94 11.49 -6.35 -6.02
N ASP A 95 11.33 -6.73 -4.76
CA ASP A 95 12.18 -7.75 -4.12
C ASP A 95 12.12 -9.08 -4.85
N VAL A 96 10.89 -9.47 -5.21
CA VAL A 96 10.65 -10.71 -5.97
C VAL A 96 11.37 -10.66 -7.32
N LEU A 97 11.21 -9.56 -8.06
CA LEU A 97 11.83 -9.38 -9.37
C LEU A 97 13.36 -9.33 -9.27
N GLN A 98 13.90 -8.64 -8.27
CA GLN A 98 15.34 -8.59 -8.03
C GLN A 98 15.91 -9.97 -7.68
N ALA A 99 15.21 -10.74 -6.85
CA ALA A 99 15.60 -12.10 -6.50
C ALA A 99 15.58 -13.03 -7.73
N LEU A 100 14.53 -12.90 -8.57
CA LEU A 100 14.44 -13.64 -9.84
C LEU A 100 15.52 -13.26 -10.84
N ALA A 101 15.84 -11.98 -10.95
CA ALA A 101 16.93 -11.51 -11.82
C ALA A 101 18.29 -12.05 -11.36
N LYS A 102 18.53 -12.14 -10.04
CA LYS A 102 19.74 -12.79 -9.49
C LYS A 102 19.76 -14.29 -9.79
N ALA A 103 18.64 -14.97 -9.58
CA ALA A 103 18.51 -16.40 -9.90
C ALA A 103 18.72 -16.68 -11.38
N GLY A 104 18.13 -15.86 -12.26
CA GLY A 104 18.21 -15.98 -13.73
C GLY A 104 19.62 -15.79 -14.31
N LYS A 105 20.52 -15.11 -13.56
CA LYS A 105 21.95 -15.06 -13.93
C LYS A 105 22.69 -16.37 -13.68
N LEU A 106 22.15 -17.23 -12.84
CA LEU A 106 22.78 -18.51 -12.43
C LEU A 106 22.16 -19.68 -13.17
N THR A 107 20.85 -19.66 -13.39
CA THR A 107 20.11 -20.75 -14.05
C THR A 107 18.81 -20.25 -14.68
N SER A 108 18.34 -20.98 -15.70
CA SER A 108 17.01 -20.74 -16.30
C SER A 108 15.89 -21.51 -15.61
N SER A 109 16.20 -22.37 -14.63
CA SER A 109 15.24 -23.24 -13.92
C SER A 109 15.08 -22.81 -12.47
N ILE A 110 14.04 -22.00 -12.18
CA ILE A 110 13.87 -21.28 -10.92
C ILE A 110 12.58 -21.71 -10.24
N GLY A 111 12.65 -22.02 -8.94
CA GLY A 111 11.51 -22.21 -8.04
C GLY A 111 11.28 -20.97 -7.16
N ILE A 112 10.04 -20.61 -6.94
CA ILE A 112 9.64 -19.63 -5.89
C ILE A 112 8.76 -20.34 -4.88
N VAL A 113 9.13 -20.23 -3.60
CA VAL A 113 8.35 -20.80 -2.50
C VAL A 113 7.95 -19.71 -1.53
N THR A 114 6.63 -19.49 -1.40
CA THR A 114 6.03 -18.42 -0.59
C THR A 114 5.16 -18.97 0.53
N TYR A 115 4.96 -18.18 1.59
CA TYR A 115 4.11 -18.59 2.71
C TYR A 115 2.63 -18.34 2.39
N GLN A 116 1.80 -19.38 2.53
CA GLN A 116 0.34 -19.43 2.33
C GLN A 116 -0.12 -19.24 0.88
N GLU A 117 0.31 -18.21 0.17
CA GLU A 117 -0.20 -17.86 -1.15
C GLU A 117 0.91 -17.76 -2.20
N THR A 118 0.61 -18.15 -3.44
CA THR A 118 1.48 -17.92 -4.59
C THR A 118 1.28 -16.49 -5.12
N ILE A 119 2.21 -16.01 -5.97
CA ILE A 119 2.16 -14.66 -6.55
C ILE A 119 1.61 -14.74 -7.99
N PRO A 120 0.32 -14.43 -8.23
CA PRO A 120 -0.30 -14.63 -9.55
C PRO A 120 0.35 -13.82 -10.68
N ALA A 121 0.89 -12.63 -10.36
CA ALA A 121 1.56 -11.75 -11.33
C ALA A 121 2.79 -12.39 -11.99
N LEU A 122 3.42 -13.39 -11.36
CA LEU A 122 4.60 -14.06 -11.90
C LEU A 122 4.31 -14.98 -13.08
N LEU A 123 3.06 -15.38 -13.31
CA LEU A 123 2.68 -16.17 -14.49
C LEU A 123 2.87 -15.36 -15.80
N ALA A 124 2.61 -14.06 -15.76
CA ALA A 124 2.87 -13.18 -16.90
C ALA A 124 4.37 -13.00 -17.13
N PHE A 125 5.14 -12.87 -16.05
CA PHE A 125 6.59 -12.74 -16.07
C PHE A 125 7.28 -13.96 -16.69
N GLN A 126 6.86 -15.17 -16.34
CA GLN A 126 7.38 -16.41 -16.89
C GLN A 126 7.30 -16.47 -18.42
N LYS A 127 6.18 -16.03 -19.00
CA LYS A 127 5.97 -16.02 -20.46
C LYS A 127 6.88 -15.02 -21.17
N THR A 128 7.16 -13.87 -20.53
CA THR A 128 7.94 -12.79 -21.14
C THR A 128 9.45 -13.08 -21.16
N PHE A 129 9.97 -13.82 -20.17
CA PHE A 129 11.42 -14.03 -19.99
C PHE A 129 11.89 -15.44 -20.36
N HIS A 130 10.99 -16.30 -20.84
CA HIS A 130 11.30 -17.70 -21.17
C HIS A 130 11.99 -18.48 -20.03
N LEU A 131 11.79 -18.02 -18.77
CA LEU A 131 12.31 -18.70 -17.58
C LEU A 131 11.41 -19.89 -17.24
N ARG A 132 12.01 -21.01 -16.92
CA ARG A 132 11.30 -22.12 -16.29
C ARG A 132 11.09 -21.79 -14.82
N LEU A 133 9.93 -21.20 -14.52
CA LEU A 133 9.56 -20.75 -13.18
C LEU A 133 8.46 -21.65 -12.60
N GLU A 134 8.73 -22.29 -11.47
CA GLU A 134 7.73 -23.05 -10.71
C GLU A 134 7.40 -22.32 -9.41
N GLN A 135 6.11 -22.08 -9.16
CA GLN A 135 5.64 -21.47 -7.93
C GLN A 135 5.04 -22.54 -7.00
N ARG A 136 5.40 -22.47 -5.73
CA ARG A 136 4.85 -23.29 -4.65
C ARG A 136 4.51 -22.42 -3.45
N SER A 137 3.57 -22.89 -2.65
CA SER A 137 3.27 -22.29 -1.33
C SER A 137 3.37 -23.35 -0.25
N TYR A 138 3.63 -22.91 0.97
CA TYR A 138 3.73 -23.78 2.14
C TYR A 138 3.01 -23.17 3.34
N VAL A 139 2.62 -24.02 4.28
CA VAL A 139 1.98 -23.61 5.54
C VAL A 139 2.81 -24.02 6.76
N THR A 140 3.43 -25.21 6.72
CA THR A 140 4.27 -25.76 7.79
C THR A 140 5.70 -25.94 7.31
N GLU A 141 6.65 -26.14 8.23
CA GLU A 141 8.05 -26.43 7.88
C GLU A 141 8.18 -27.78 7.14
N GLU A 142 7.38 -28.76 7.54
CA GLU A 142 7.36 -30.08 6.92
C GLU A 142 6.87 -30.01 5.46
N ASP A 143 5.82 -29.22 5.23
CA ASP A 143 5.31 -28.91 3.89
C ASP A 143 6.36 -28.16 3.07
N ALA A 144 7.02 -27.14 3.64
CA ALA A 144 8.12 -26.43 2.97
C ALA A 144 9.23 -27.36 2.51
N ARG A 145 9.63 -28.32 3.35
CA ARG A 145 10.65 -29.32 3.03
C ARG A 145 10.17 -30.25 1.91
N GLY A 146 8.90 -30.64 1.93
CA GLY A 146 8.26 -31.40 0.84
C GLY A 146 8.33 -30.65 -0.49
N GLN A 147 7.92 -29.37 -0.51
CA GLN A 147 7.95 -28.52 -1.70
C GLN A 147 9.36 -28.35 -2.28
N ILE A 148 10.37 -28.17 -1.43
CA ILE A 148 11.78 -28.07 -1.86
C ILE A 148 12.25 -29.38 -2.51
N ASN A 149 11.94 -30.53 -1.91
CA ASN A 149 12.31 -31.83 -2.45
C ASN A 149 11.63 -32.11 -3.81
N GLU A 150 10.36 -31.74 -3.96
CA GLU A 150 9.64 -31.85 -5.23
C GLU A 150 10.24 -30.96 -6.31
N LEU A 151 10.56 -29.69 -5.99
CA LEU A 151 11.22 -28.79 -6.93
C LEU A 151 12.57 -29.35 -7.39
N LYS A 152 13.35 -29.92 -6.48
CA LYS A 152 14.62 -30.57 -6.83
C LYS A 152 14.41 -31.79 -7.74
N ALA A 153 13.42 -32.63 -7.45
CA ALA A 153 13.08 -33.79 -8.29
C ALA A 153 12.62 -33.37 -9.69
N ASN A 154 11.97 -32.21 -9.83
CA ASN A 154 11.54 -31.60 -11.09
C ASN A 154 12.69 -30.92 -11.86
N GLY A 155 13.93 -30.98 -11.35
CA GLY A 155 15.11 -30.41 -12.00
C GLY A 155 15.18 -28.87 -11.87
N ILE A 156 14.60 -28.30 -10.82
CA ILE A 156 14.79 -26.89 -10.45
C ILE A 156 16.16 -26.76 -9.77
N GLU A 157 16.96 -25.80 -10.21
CA GLU A 157 18.35 -25.62 -9.76
C GLU A 157 18.48 -24.50 -8.72
N ALA A 158 17.64 -23.45 -8.81
CA ALA A 158 17.65 -22.35 -7.88
C ALA A 158 16.28 -22.12 -7.25
N VAL A 159 16.24 -21.76 -5.97
CA VAL A 159 15.03 -21.48 -5.22
C VAL A 159 15.07 -20.06 -4.62
N VAL A 160 14.03 -19.30 -4.88
CA VAL A 160 13.80 -17.96 -4.30
C VAL A 160 12.82 -18.09 -3.14
N GLY A 161 13.16 -17.54 -1.97
CA GLY A 161 12.27 -17.59 -0.81
C GLY A 161 12.75 -16.82 0.40
N ALA A 162 11.97 -16.86 1.48
CA ALA A 162 12.33 -16.34 2.79
C ALA A 162 13.38 -17.24 3.49
N GLY A 163 13.87 -16.83 4.67
CA GLY A 163 14.97 -17.48 5.37
C GLY A 163 14.80 -18.99 5.53
N LEU A 164 13.64 -19.46 6.03
CA LEU A 164 13.36 -20.90 6.14
C LEU A 164 13.53 -21.64 4.79
N ILE A 165 13.04 -21.05 3.72
CA ILE A 165 13.10 -21.64 2.39
C ILE A 165 14.53 -21.67 1.86
N THR A 166 15.30 -20.61 2.10
CA THR A 166 16.71 -20.58 1.68
C THR A 166 17.54 -21.60 2.43
N ASP A 167 17.29 -21.79 3.73
CA ASP A 167 18.00 -22.78 4.52
C ASP A 167 17.69 -24.23 4.05
N LEU A 168 16.40 -24.52 3.87
CA LEU A 168 15.96 -25.83 3.36
C LEU A 168 16.49 -26.12 1.94
N ALA A 169 16.55 -25.12 1.07
CA ALA A 169 17.08 -25.27 -0.28
C ALA A 169 18.60 -25.55 -0.25
N GLU A 170 19.36 -24.88 0.63
CA GLU A 170 20.80 -25.15 0.83
C GLU A 170 21.05 -26.53 1.42
N GLU A 171 20.27 -26.95 2.44
CA GLU A 171 20.32 -28.32 2.98
C GLU A 171 20.05 -29.36 1.89
N ALA A 172 19.16 -29.05 0.94
CA ALA A 172 18.89 -29.91 -0.20
C ALA A 172 19.97 -29.82 -1.30
N GLY A 173 20.99 -28.97 -1.16
CA GLY A 173 22.06 -28.78 -2.16
C GLY A 173 21.62 -28.01 -3.39
N MET A 174 20.61 -27.12 -3.28
CA MET A 174 20.13 -26.22 -4.33
C MET A 174 20.68 -24.80 -4.13
N THR A 175 20.74 -24.03 -5.19
CA THR A 175 21.08 -22.60 -5.07
C THR A 175 19.92 -21.83 -4.43
N ALA A 176 20.18 -21.16 -3.32
CA ALA A 176 19.15 -20.41 -2.58
C ALA A 176 19.33 -18.91 -2.75
N ILE A 177 18.25 -18.22 -3.13
CA ILE A 177 18.20 -16.77 -3.31
C ILE A 177 17.21 -16.17 -2.30
N PHE A 178 17.73 -15.28 -1.46
CA PHE A 178 16.95 -14.61 -0.43
C PHE A 178 16.06 -13.52 -1.05
N ILE A 179 14.77 -13.51 -0.68
CA ILE A 179 13.75 -12.68 -1.34
C ILE A 179 13.70 -11.23 -0.82
N TYR A 180 14.15 -10.95 0.41
CA TYR A 180 14.06 -9.60 0.98
C TYR A 180 15.25 -8.73 0.62
N SER A 181 14.99 -7.47 0.29
CA SER A 181 16.02 -6.45 0.08
C SER A 181 16.25 -5.59 1.35
N ALA A 182 17.36 -4.89 1.38
CA ALA A 182 17.65 -3.89 2.41
C ALA A 182 16.59 -2.76 2.43
N ALA A 183 16.04 -2.38 1.27
CA ALA A 183 15.02 -1.35 1.17
C ALA A 183 13.72 -1.76 1.88
N THR A 184 13.27 -3.00 1.70
CA THR A 184 12.06 -3.53 2.35
C THR A 184 12.25 -3.66 3.85
N VAL A 185 13.44 -4.01 4.32
CA VAL A 185 13.75 -4.06 5.76
C VAL A 185 13.81 -2.65 6.35
N ARG A 186 14.42 -1.66 5.67
CA ARG A 186 14.37 -0.25 6.10
C ARG A 186 12.94 0.26 6.22
N GLN A 187 12.09 -0.07 5.25
CA GLN A 187 10.68 0.32 5.32
C GLN A 187 10.01 -0.26 6.57
N ALA A 188 10.26 -1.52 6.92
CA ALA A 188 9.71 -2.11 8.14
C ALA A 188 10.20 -1.43 9.42
N PHE A 189 11.43 -0.93 9.46
CA PHE A 189 11.91 -0.09 10.58
C PHE A 189 11.17 1.24 10.64
N HIS A 190 10.93 1.89 9.51
CA HIS A 190 10.11 3.11 9.46
C HIS A 190 8.67 2.84 9.93
N ASP A 191 8.06 1.78 9.46
CA ASP A 191 6.70 1.37 9.86
C ASP A 191 6.65 1.06 11.38
N ALA A 192 7.68 0.41 11.92
CA ALA A 192 7.80 0.15 13.35
C ALA A 192 7.95 1.44 14.16
N LEU A 193 8.79 2.37 13.72
CA LEU A 193 8.95 3.67 14.34
C LEU A 193 7.65 4.47 14.32
N ASP A 194 6.95 4.49 13.20
CA ASP A 194 5.67 5.18 13.09
C ASP A 194 4.61 4.53 14.00
N MET A 195 4.55 3.21 14.04
CA MET A 195 3.65 2.48 14.95
C MET A 195 3.99 2.71 16.42
N THR A 196 5.28 2.67 16.79
CA THR A 196 5.69 2.92 18.17
C THR A 196 5.45 4.37 18.60
N ARG A 197 5.58 5.33 17.69
CA ARG A 197 5.21 6.73 17.91
C ARG A 197 3.71 6.86 18.18
N LEU A 198 2.87 6.14 17.45
CA LEU A 198 1.42 6.08 17.69
C LEU A 198 1.10 5.47 19.06
N THR A 199 1.74 4.34 19.40
CA THR A 199 1.52 3.62 20.66
C THR A 199 2.03 4.40 21.88
N ARG A 200 3.15 5.13 21.78
CA ARG A 200 3.70 5.95 22.85
C ARG A 200 2.85 7.18 23.16
N ARG A 201 2.28 7.83 22.15
CA ARG A 201 1.34 8.95 22.32
C ARG A 201 0.09 8.56 23.11
N GLN A 202 -0.23 7.25 23.14
CA GLN A 202 -1.34 6.69 23.91
C GLN A 202 -1.01 6.45 25.41
N ARG A 203 0.27 6.55 25.82
CA ARG A 203 0.72 6.32 27.22
C ARG A 203 0.95 7.57 28.04
N VAL A 204 0.97 8.74 27.40
CA VAL A 204 1.23 10.01 28.09
C VAL A 204 -0.04 10.84 28.04
N ASP A 205 -0.58 11.17 29.20
CA ASP A 205 -1.54 12.26 29.40
C ASP A 205 -1.07 13.47 28.60
N TYR A 206 -1.97 14.01 27.76
CA TYR A 206 -1.76 15.17 26.91
C TYR A 206 -0.68 16.16 27.39
N PRO A 207 0.56 16.11 26.86
CA PRO A 207 1.35 17.29 26.64
C PRO A 207 1.53 17.50 25.14
N SER A 208 0.88 18.55 24.68
CA SER A 208 1.21 19.37 23.51
C SER A 208 2.34 18.89 22.58
N GLY A 209 2.00 18.49 21.34
CA GLY A 209 2.66 19.12 20.23
C GLY A 209 3.82 18.47 19.52
N LYS A 210 3.93 17.14 19.39
CA LYS A 210 4.63 16.57 18.23
C LYS A 210 3.60 15.80 17.39
N GLY A 211 2.80 16.56 16.62
CA GLY A 211 1.80 16.07 15.70
C GLY A 211 2.42 15.09 14.70
N LEU A 212 1.62 14.17 14.20
CA LEU A 212 1.88 13.46 12.96
C LEU A 212 2.14 14.54 11.91
N GLN A 213 3.40 14.71 11.53
CA GLN A 213 3.79 15.70 10.54
C GLN A 213 3.40 15.17 9.17
N THR A 214 2.81 16.02 8.36
CA THR A 214 2.57 15.72 6.95
C THR A 214 3.92 15.53 6.25
N ARG A 215 3.96 14.57 5.34
CA ARG A 215 5.14 14.26 4.50
C ARG A 215 5.16 15.08 3.22
N TYR A 216 3.98 15.58 2.81
CA TYR A 216 3.77 16.21 1.51
C TYR A 216 3.21 17.61 1.67
N GLU A 217 3.68 18.50 0.80
CA GLU A 217 3.21 19.87 0.68
C GLU A 217 2.62 20.15 -0.71
N LEU A 218 2.14 21.36 -0.94
CA LEU A 218 1.53 21.75 -2.22
C LEU A 218 2.50 21.59 -3.41
N GLY A 219 3.81 21.78 -3.19
CA GLY A 219 4.85 21.60 -4.18
C GLY A 219 5.06 20.16 -4.65
N ASP A 220 4.64 19.18 -3.83
CA ASP A 220 4.74 17.76 -4.18
C ASP A 220 3.63 17.31 -5.14
N ILE A 221 2.59 18.12 -5.33
CA ILE A 221 1.53 17.88 -6.32
C ILE A 221 2.09 18.21 -7.70
N ARG A 222 2.75 17.22 -8.31
CA ARG A 222 3.40 17.34 -9.61
C ARG A 222 2.40 17.34 -10.75
N GLY A 223 2.75 18.03 -11.83
CA GLY A 223 1.99 18.17 -13.07
C GLY A 223 1.99 19.61 -13.55
N GLN A 224 2.09 19.81 -14.86
CA GLN A 224 2.09 21.12 -15.52
C GLN A 224 0.82 21.35 -16.34
N SER A 225 -0.07 20.36 -16.39
CA SER A 225 -1.34 20.48 -17.09
C SER A 225 -2.23 21.57 -16.46
N PRO A 226 -3.09 22.25 -17.25
CA PRO A 226 -4.01 23.26 -16.75
C PRO A 226 -4.91 22.73 -15.61
N GLN A 227 -5.31 21.47 -15.69
CA GLN A 227 -6.10 20.80 -14.65
C GLN A 227 -5.35 20.75 -13.31
N MET A 228 -4.06 20.45 -13.33
CA MET A 228 -3.24 20.40 -12.12
C MET A 228 -2.94 21.78 -11.56
N GLU A 229 -2.80 22.78 -12.40
CA GLU A 229 -2.68 24.17 -11.96
C GLU A 229 -3.98 24.66 -11.28
N GLN A 230 -5.13 24.39 -11.88
CA GLN A 230 -6.43 24.69 -11.28
C GLN A 230 -6.63 23.95 -9.95
N LEU A 231 -6.19 22.68 -9.86
CA LEU A 231 -6.23 21.90 -8.64
C LEU A 231 -5.41 22.57 -7.52
N ARG A 232 -4.18 23.00 -7.78
CA ARG A 232 -3.32 23.70 -6.80
C ARG A 232 -3.95 25.02 -6.34
N GLN A 233 -4.54 25.78 -7.25
CA GLN A 233 -5.27 27.01 -6.92
C GLN A 233 -6.48 26.72 -6.03
N THR A 234 -7.24 25.68 -6.33
CA THR A 234 -8.40 25.25 -5.54
C THR A 234 -7.97 24.77 -4.15
N ILE A 235 -6.91 23.98 -4.03
CA ILE A 235 -6.33 23.57 -2.74
C ILE A 235 -5.94 24.79 -1.92
N THR A 236 -5.29 25.76 -2.55
CA THR A 236 -4.87 27.02 -1.91
C THR A 236 -6.07 27.85 -1.43
N LEU A 237 -7.17 27.84 -2.18
CA LEU A 237 -8.42 28.49 -1.79
C LEU A 237 -9.09 27.76 -0.60
N TYR A 238 -9.23 26.43 -0.68
CA TYR A 238 -9.85 25.62 0.37
C TYR A 238 -9.05 25.62 1.68
N ALA A 239 -7.73 25.79 1.58
CA ALA A 239 -6.88 25.99 2.73
C ALA A 239 -7.11 27.31 3.48
N ARG A 240 -8.01 28.20 3.03
CA ARG A 240 -8.41 29.41 3.77
C ARG A 240 -9.57 29.17 4.76
N SER A 241 -10.24 28.02 4.66
CA SER A 241 -11.43 27.68 5.44
C SER A 241 -11.21 26.46 6.34
N ARG A 242 -11.92 26.40 7.47
CA ARG A 242 -12.01 25.20 8.33
C ARG A 242 -13.13 24.23 7.89
N ALA A 243 -13.88 24.58 6.85
CA ALA A 243 -14.94 23.73 6.35
C ALA A 243 -14.43 22.33 5.98
N ALA A 244 -15.32 21.36 6.08
CA ALA A 244 -15.03 20.00 5.63
C ALA A 244 -14.76 19.97 4.12
N VAL A 245 -13.80 19.15 3.71
CA VAL A 245 -13.41 18.96 2.31
C VAL A 245 -13.64 17.51 1.92
N LEU A 246 -14.38 17.29 0.84
CA LEU A 246 -14.54 16.00 0.21
C LEU A 246 -13.67 15.93 -1.05
N ILE A 247 -12.72 15.00 -1.07
CA ILE A 247 -11.81 14.74 -2.18
C ILE A 247 -12.32 13.54 -2.95
N GLN A 248 -12.70 13.74 -4.21
CA GLN A 248 -13.16 12.68 -5.10
C GLN A 248 -12.11 12.40 -6.17
N GLY A 249 -11.90 11.13 -6.50
CA GLY A 249 -10.98 10.73 -7.56
C GLY A 249 -10.70 9.24 -7.54
N GLU A 250 -10.34 8.71 -8.69
CA GLU A 250 -10.00 7.30 -8.84
C GLU A 250 -8.84 6.90 -7.93
N THR A 251 -8.71 5.59 -7.71
CA THR A 251 -7.56 5.05 -6.96
C THR A 251 -6.25 5.43 -7.66
N GLY A 252 -5.25 5.82 -6.86
CA GLY A 252 -3.93 6.19 -7.40
C GLY A 252 -3.82 7.61 -7.97
N THR A 253 -4.84 8.48 -7.85
CA THR A 253 -4.78 9.88 -8.33
C THR A 253 -4.03 10.82 -7.39
N GLY A 254 -3.78 10.43 -6.12
CA GLY A 254 -3.08 11.23 -5.11
C GLY A 254 -3.97 11.94 -4.11
N LYS A 255 -5.13 11.35 -3.74
CA LYS A 255 -6.10 11.90 -2.78
C LYS A 255 -5.46 12.24 -1.43
N GLU A 256 -4.63 11.35 -0.87
CA GLU A 256 -3.93 11.58 0.39
C GLU A 256 -2.94 12.76 0.30
N LEU A 257 -2.19 12.85 -0.82
CA LEU A 257 -1.25 13.94 -1.06
C LEU A 257 -1.98 15.30 -1.11
N ALA A 258 -3.16 15.36 -1.75
CA ALA A 258 -3.99 16.56 -1.77
C ALA A 258 -4.51 16.90 -0.36
N ALA A 259 -4.91 15.93 0.46
CA ALA A 259 -5.35 16.13 1.83
C ALA A 259 -4.24 16.70 2.71
N GLN A 260 -3.02 16.17 2.61
CA GLN A 260 -1.85 16.67 3.32
C GLN A 260 -1.48 18.09 2.88
N ALA A 261 -1.53 18.39 1.58
CA ALA A 261 -1.28 19.72 1.04
C ALA A 261 -2.30 20.75 1.55
N ILE A 262 -3.60 20.39 1.64
CA ILE A 262 -4.63 21.26 2.22
C ILE A 262 -4.35 21.55 3.69
N HIS A 263 -3.97 20.53 4.47
CA HIS A 263 -3.60 20.67 5.88
C HIS A 263 -2.40 21.60 6.04
N GLN A 264 -1.30 21.33 5.36
CA GLN A 264 -0.08 22.11 5.42
C GLN A 264 -0.34 23.57 5.05
N THR A 265 -0.97 23.82 3.90
CA THR A 265 -1.25 25.17 3.43
C THR A 265 -2.16 25.94 4.40
N PHE A 266 -3.11 25.27 5.06
CA PHE A 266 -3.99 25.89 6.06
C PHE A 266 -3.23 26.34 7.31
N PHE A 267 -2.38 25.49 7.87
CA PHE A 267 -1.70 25.78 9.13
C PHE A 267 -0.47 26.67 8.96
N HIS A 268 0.23 26.62 7.82
CA HIS A 268 1.33 27.53 7.51
C HIS A 268 0.88 29.01 7.38
N ARG A 269 -0.37 29.27 7.06
CA ARG A 269 -0.92 30.63 6.93
C ARG A 269 -1.30 31.28 8.25
N GLN A 270 -1.21 30.60 9.39
CA GLN A 270 -1.58 31.15 10.69
C GLN A 270 -0.39 31.87 11.36
N PRO A 271 -0.31 33.21 11.34
CA PRO A 271 0.92 33.94 11.72
C PRO A 271 1.30 33.83 13.21
N HIS A 272 0.40 33.36 14.08
CA HIS A 272 0.66 33.24 15.52
C HIS A 272 1.21 31.87 15.97
N ARG A 273 1.67 31.02 15.07
CA ARG A 273 2.12 29.66 15.39
C ARG A 273 3.63 29.42 15.28
N GLN A 274 4.45 30.43 15.05
CA GLN A 274 5.90 30.26 14.83
C GLN A 274 6.66 29.52 15.96
N ASN A 275 6.07 29.41 17.16
CA ASN A 275 6.66 28.67 18.30
C ASN A 275 5.75 27.56 18.85
N LYS A 276 4.68 27.16 18.15
CA LYS A 276 3.81 26.07 18.59
C LYS A 276 4.10 24.81 17.78
N PRO A 277 3.96 23.60 18.37
CA PRO A 277 4.11 22.35 17.63
C PRO A 277 3.14 22.28 16.45
N SER A 278 3.57 21.62 15.37
CA SER A 278 2.72 21.42 14.19
C SER A 278 1.44 20.70 14.57
N PRO A 279 0.27 21.19 14.09
CA PRO A 279 -1.00 20.53 14.34
C PRO A 279 -1.01 19.09 13.82
N PRO A 280 -1.72 18.18 14.51
CA PRO A 280 -1.76 16.79 14.07
C PRO A 280 -2.50 16.61 12.74
N PHE A 281 -1.94 15.80 11.85
CA PHE A 281 -2.63 15.23 10.70
C PHE A 281 -2.81 13.73 10.96
N VAL A 282 -4.04 13.31 11.22
CA VAL A 282 -4.38 11.93 11.56
C VAL A 282 -5.14 11.32 10.39
N ALA A 283 -4.62 10.23 9.83
CA ALA A 283 -5.24 9.55 8.69
C ALA A 283 -5.76 8.17 9.10
N VAL A 284 -6.91 7.80 8.56
CA VAL A 284 -7.50 6.47 8.71
C VAL A 284 -8.19 6.06 7.41
N ASN A 285 -8.00 4.80 7.00
CA ASN A 285 -8.71 4.23 5.86
C ASN A 285 -9.93 3.45 6.37
N CYS A 286 -11.12 3.88 5.94
CA CYS A 286 -12.40 3.36 6.41
C CYS A 286 -12.73 1.96 5.84
N GLY A 287 -12.14 1.58 4.70
CA GLY A 287 -12.34 0.26 4.08
C GLY A 287 -11.32 -0.80 4.49
N ALA A 288 -10.21 -0.41 5.16
CA ALA A 288 -9.10 -1.32 5.44
C ALA A 288 -9.26 -2.17 6.71
N ILE A 289 -10.25 -1.89 7.57
CA ILE A 289 -10.44 -2.49 8.89
C ILE A 289 -11.91 -2.86 9.14
N THR A 290 -12.13 -3.84 10.00
CA THR A 290 -13.51 -4.29 10.36
C THR A 290 -14.29 -3.19 11.08
N GLU A 291 -15.62 -3.23 10.97
CA GLU A 291 -16.53 -2.22 11.54
C GLU A 291 -16.26 -1.95 13.03
N SER A 292 -16.20 -2.99 13.85
CA SER A 292 -15.98 -2.86 15.29
C SER A 292 -14.61 -2.25 15.64
N LEU A 293 -13.59 -2.55 14.84
CA LEU A 293 -12.26 -1.98 15.03
C LEU A 293 -12.22 -0.52 14.56
N LEU A 294 -12.88 -0.20 13.44
CA LEU A 294 -12.99 1.17 12.95
C LEU A 294 -13.74 2.05 13.96
N GLU A 295 -14.80 1.52 14.58
CA GLU A 295 -15.53 2.20 15.64
C GLU A 295 -14.63 2.53 16.84
N ALA A 296 -13.92 1.54 17.36
CA ALA A 296 -13.00 1.70 18.47
C ALA A 296 -11.83 2.66 18.16
N GLU A 297 -11.31 2.62 16.92
CA GLU A 297 -10.26 3.54 16.48
C GLU A 297 -10.78 4.98 16.37
N LEU A 298 -11.89 5.22 15.69
CA LEU A 298 -12.41 6.57 15.45
C LEU A 298 -12.87 7.27 16.73
N PHE A 299 -13.66 6.57 17.55
CA PHE A 299 -14.35 7.17 18.69
C PHE A 299 -13.70 6.86 20.04
N GLY A 300 -12.78 5.88 20.08
CA GLY A 300 -12.21 5.39 21.32
C GLY A 300 -13.18 4.51 22.12
N TYR A 301 -12.73 3.98 23.24
CA TYR A 301 -13.56 3.15 24.12
C TYR A 301 -13.20 3.33 25.59
N GLU A 302 -14.19 3.13 26.47
CA GLU A 302 -13.99 3.07 27.90
C GLU A 302 -13.60 1.67 28.37
N GLU A 303 -13.03 1.57 29.58
CA GLU A 303 -12.73 0.28 30.21
C GLU A 303 -14.01 -0.56 30.32
N GLY A 304 -13.94 -1.85 29.90
CA GLY A 304 -15.09 -2.75 29.95
C GLY A 304 -16.06 -2.65 28.77
N ALA A 305 -15.81 -1.79 27.78
CA ALA A 305 -16.71 -1.63 26.63
C ALA A 305 -16.90 -2.93 25.81
N PHE A 306 -15.92 -3.82 25.79
CA PHE A 306 -15.98 -5.14 25.17
C PHE A 306 -14.94 -6.10 25.79
N THR A 307 -15.09 -7.40 25.54
CA THR A 307 -14.14 -8.42 26.02
C THR A 307 -12.76 -8.20 25.40
N GLY A 308 -11.77 -7.87 26.26
CA GLY A 308 -10.39 -7.53 25.83
C GLY A 308 -10.10 -6.03 25.77
N SER A 309 -11.03 -5.15 26.19
CA SER A 309 -10.77 -3.73 26.36
C SER A 309 -9.64 -3.49 27.37
N ARG A 310 -8.78 -2.51 27.10
CA ARG A 310 -7.64 -2.16 27.99
C ARG A 310 -8.15 -1.51 29.27
N ARG A 311 -7.47 -1.79 30.42
CA ARG A 311 -7.66 -1.01 31.64
C ARG A 311 -7.39 0.47 31.39
N GLY A 312 -8.32 1.35 31.76
CA GLY A 312 -8.26 2.78 31.51
C GLY A 312 -8.81 3.24 30.14
N GLY A 313 -9.37 2.34 29.32
CA GLY A 313 -9.93 2.70 28.02
C GLY A 313 -8.89 3.12 26.98
N ARG A 314 -9.34 3.74 25.89
CA ARG A 314 -8.48 4.27 24.81
C ARG A 314 -9.11 5.48 24.14
N ALA A 315 -8.32 6.54 23.96
CA ALA A 315 -8.72 7.71 23.19
C ALA A 315 -8.88 7.38 21.70
N GLY A 316 -9.91 7.95 21.07
CA GLY A 316 -10.18 7.78 19.65
C GLY A 316 -9.39 8.77 18.77
N LEU A 317 -9.41 8.54 17.45
CA LEU A 317 -8.72 9.39 16.48
C LEU A 317 -9.27 10.82 16.45
N PHE A 318 -10.54 11.05 16.79
CA PHE A 318 -11.09 12.39 16.97
C PHE A 318 -10.43 13.16 18.11
N GLU A 319 -10.16 12.47 19.23
CA GLU A 319 -9.45 13.07 20.36
C GLU A 319 -7.99 13.35 20.00
N ILE A 320 -7.33 12.42 19.32
CA ILE A 320 -5.92 12.53 18.86
C ILE A 320 -5.76 13.65 17.83
N ALA A 321 -6.74 13.85 16.96
CA ALA A 321 -6.73 14.89 15.93
C ALA A 321 -7.11 16.29 16.46
N HIS A 322 -7.38 16.43 17.76
CA HIS A 322 -7.80 17.70 18.34
C HIS A 322 -6.82 18.84 18.04
N GLY A 323 -7.33 19.98 17.59
CA GLY A 323 -6.55 21.13 17.13
C GLY A 323 -5.87 20.96 15.76
N GLY A 324 -6.13 19.85 15.06
CA GLY A 324 -5.54 19.50 13.77
C GLY A 324 -6.55 19.06 12.71
N THR A 325 -6.17 18.03 11.96
CA THR A 325 -6.99 17.48 10.86
C THR A 325 -7.14 15.98 11.01
N LEU A 326 -8.36 15.47 10.84
CA LEU A 326 -8.66 14.05 10.65
C LEU A 326 -8.94 13.80 9.17
N PHE A 327 -8.16 12.93 8.56
CA PHE A 327 -8.33 12.49 7.19
C PHE A 327 -8.98 11.11 7.15
N LEU A 328 -10.18 11.05 6.57
CA LEU A 328 -10.98 9.84 6.39
C LEU A 328 -10.84 9.36 4.95
N ASP A 329 -9.95 8.42 4.70
CA ASP A 329 -9.80 7.85 3.37
C ASP A 329 -10.84 6.76 3.13
N GLU A 330 -11.28 6.63 1.88
CA GLU A 330 -12.33 5.71 1.41
C GLU A 330 -13.62 5.80 2.26
N ILE A 331 -14.09 7.04 2.47
CA ILE A 331 -15.29 7.31 3.28
C ILE A 331 -16.55 6.61 2.75
N GLY A 332 -16.60 6.33 1.44
CA GLY A 332 -17.70 5.59 0.80
C GLY A 332 -17.84 4.14 1.28
N GLU A 333 -16.77 3.56 1.83
CA GLU A 333 -16.73 2.20 2.37
C GLU A 333 -17.14 2.13 3.86
N MET A 334 -17.43 3.28 4.49
CA MET A 334 -17.79 3.32 5.92
C MET A 334 -19.16 2.67 6.16
N PRO A 335 -19.28 1.73 7.12
CA PRO A 335 -20.56 1.11 7.49
C PRO A 335 -21.61 2.12 7.97
N LEU A 336 -22.87 1.91 7.63
CA LEU A 336 -23.99 2.82 7.96
C LEU A 336 -24.12 3.19 9.46
N PRO A 337 -23.92 2.27 10.43
CA PRO A 337 -23.94 2.64 11.84
C PRO A 337 -22.89 3.68 12.20
N LEU A 338 -21.69 3.57 11.63
CA LEU A 338 -20.59 4.50 11.87
C LEU A 338 -20.81 5.86 11.19
N GLN A 339 -21.48 5.88 10.03
CA GLN A 339 -21.89 7.11 9.37
C GLN A 339 -22.81 7.96 10.29
N THR A 340 -23.72 7.29 11.01
CA THR A 340 -24.61 7.98 11.97
C THR A 340 -23.83 8.58 13.14
N ARG A 341 -22.86 7.85 13.68
CA ARG A 341 -22.00 8.36 14.76
C ARG A 341 -21.10 9.51 14.28
N LEU A 342 -20.53 9.37 13.09
CA LEU A 342 -19.71 10.41 12.47
C LEU A 342 -20.51 11.70 12.30
N LEU A 343 -21.75 11.62 11.79
CA LEU A 343 -22.61 12.79 11.64
C LEU A 343 -22.80 13.53 12.96
N ARG A 344 -23.10 12.81 14.05
CA ARG A 344 -23.25 13.41 15.38
C ARG A 344 -21.98 14.15 15.82
N VAL A 345 -20.80 13.54 15.65
CA VAL A 345 -19.53 14.19 16.02
C VAL A 345 -19.30 15.47 15.20
N LEU A 346 -19.66 15.48 13.91
CA LEU A 346 -19.53 16.66 13.04
C LEU A 346 -20.50 17.80 13.42
N GLU A 347 -21.67 17.46 13.98
CA GLU A 347 -22.69 18.42 14.39
C GLU A 347 -22.41 18.95 15.79
N GLU A 348 -22.19 18.05 16.75
CA GLU A 348 -22.04 18.39 18.17
C GLU A 348 -20.62 18.87 18.53
N LYS A 349 -19.64 18.64 17.65
CA LYS A 349 -18.21 18.85 17.90
C LYS A 349 -17.74 18.20 19.20
N ALA A 350 -18.29 17.04 19.50
CA ALA A 350 -17.94 16.23 20.65
C ALA A 350 -17.98 14.75 20.28
N VAL A 351 -17.08 13.95 20.85
CA VAL A 351 -17.02 12.51 20.68
C VAL A 351 -17.40 11.81 21.98
N THR A 352 -18.20 10.74 21.89
CA THR A 352 -18.48 9.86 23.02
C THR A 352 -17.82 8.52 22.76
N ARG A 353 -16.97 8.06 23.69
CA ARG A 353 -16.29 6.77 23.59
C ARG A 353 -17.27 5.60 23.61
N VAL A 354 -16.90 4.49 22.97
CA VAL A 354 -17.69 3.26 23.02
C VAL A 354 -17.79 2.77 24.47
N GLY A 355 -19.01 2.47 24.93
CA GLY A 355 -19.28 2.11 26.34
C GLY A 355 -19.29 3.29 27.32
N GLY A 356 -18.97 4.51 26.88
CA GLY A 356 -19.00 5.72 27.68
C GLY A 356 -20.28 6.53 27.48
N HIS A 357 -20.52 7.51 28.40
CA HIS A 357 -21.65 8.43 28.33
C HIS A 357 -21.25 9.90 28.31
N GLN A 358 -19.98 10.21 28.55
CA GLN A 358 -19.50 11.59 28.59
C GLN A 358 -19.09 12.08 27.21
N PRO A 359 -19.67 13.19 26.70
CA PRO A 359 -19.21 13.83 25.48
C PRO A 359 -17.88 14.56 25.73
N ILE A 360 -16.89 14.31 24.91
CA ILE A 360 -15.56 14.93 24.95
C ILE A 360 -15.51 15.94 23.80
N PRO A 361 -15.39 17.25 24.08
CA PRO A 361 -15.33 18.29 23.04
C PRO A 361 -14.09 18.12 22.16
N VAL A 362 -14.27 18.20 20.84
CA VAL A 362 -13.18 18.09 19.86
C VAL A 362 -13.25 19.22 18.84
N ASP A 363 -12.10 19.87 18.59
CA ASP A 363 -11.95 20.86 17.51
C ASP A 363 -11.08 20.24 16.41
N VAL A 364 -11.71 19.58 15.45
CA VAL A 364 -11.04 18.82 14.40
C VAL A 364 -11.54 19.28 13.03
N ARG A 365 -10.61 19.59 12.12
CA ARG A 365 -10.94 19.76 10.71
C ARG A 365 -11.04 18.39 10.05
N VAL A 366 -12.15 18.12 9.37
CA VAL A 366 -12.33 16.86 8.65
C VAL A 366 -12.05 17.04 7.16
N ILE A 367 -11.20 16.17 6.61
CA ILE A 367 -11.00 15.99 5.18
C ILE A 367 -11.35 14.53 4.89
N SER A 368 -12.24 14.29 3.94
CA SER A 368 -12.63 12.94 3.52
C SER A 368 -12.25 12.69 2.07
N ALA A 369 -11.93 11.45 1.73
CA ALA A 369 -11.63 11.05 0.36
C ALA A 369 -12.39 9.78 -0.03
N THR A 370 -12.71 9.65 -1.31
CA THR A 370 -13.35 8.45 -1.85
C THR A 370 -13.10 8.32 -3.36
N HIS A 371 -13.09 7.08 -3.82
CA HIS A 371 -13.18 6.76 -5.24
C HIS A 371 -14.61 6.44 -5.68
N CYS A 372 -15.52 6.22 -4.73
CA CYS A 372 -16.92 5.87 -5.00
C CYS A 372 -17.73 7.09 -5.47
N ASP A 373 -18.70 6.84 -6.32
CA ASP A 373 -19.78 7.77 -6.65
C ASP A 373 -20.78 7.81 -5.50
N LEU A 374 -20.62 8.78 -4.58
CA LEU A 374 -21.46 8.88 -3.38
C LEU A 374 -22.93 9.17 -3.72
N ASP A 375 -23.24 9.83 -4.82
CA ASP A 375 -24.63 10.05 -5.24
C ASP A 375 -25.30 8.71 -5.57
N ARG A 376 -24.58 7.81 -6.22
CA ARG A 376 -25.04 6.44 -6.48
C ARG A 376 -25.15 5.62 -5.18
N GLU A 377 -24.20 5.74 -4.26
CA GLU A 377 -24.24 5.06 -2.95
C GLU A 377 -25.44 5.52 -2.11
N ILE A 378 -25.79 6.80 -2.18
CA ILE A 378 -27.00 7.37 -1.54
C ILE A 378 -28.26 6.76 -2.14
N MET A 379 -28.39 6.71 -3.48
CA MET A 379 -29.54 6.09 -4.15
C MET A 379 -29.72 4.61 -3.80
N GLN A 380 -28.63 3.91 -3.51
CA GLN A 380 -28.64 2.50 -3.14
C GLN A 380 -28.78 2.28 -1.61
N GLY A 381 -28.92 3.34 -0.82
CA GLY A 381 -29.09 3.27 0.62
C GLY A 381 -27.84 2.85 1.38
N ARG A 382 -26.65 2.88 0.78
CA ARG A 382 -25.37 2.54 1.42
C ARG A 382 -24.64 3.74 2.01
N PHE A 383 -25.01 4.94 1.60
CA PHE A 383 -24.47 6.18 2.18
C PHE A 383 -25.61 7.14 2.58
N ARG A 384 -25.48 7.81 3.71
CA ARG A 384 -26.51 8.73 4.23
C ARG A 384 -26.42 10.08 3.53
N PRO A 385 -27.53 10.64 3.05
CA PRO A 385 -27.55 11.95 2.40
C PRO A 385 -27.21 13.10 3.36
N ASP A 386 -27.60 13.02 4.63
CA ASP A 386 -27.30 14.04 5.65
C ASP A 386 -25.79 14.14 5.93
N LEU A 387 -25.11 13.01 6.07
CA LEU A 387 -23.66 12.97 6.21
C LEU A 387 -22.94 13.51 4.95
N PHE A 388 -23.43 13.15 3.76
CA PHE A 388 -22.87 13.64 2.51
C PHE A 388 -22.85 15.16 2.44
N TYR A 389 -23.97 15.83 2.74
CA TYR A 389 -24.02 17.30 2.74
C TYR A 389 -23.12 17.93 3.80
N ARG A 390 -22.89 17.24 4.91
CA ARG A 390 -21.99 17.75 5.96
C ARG A 390 -20.51 17.61 5.60
N LEU A 391 -20.13 16.56 4.87
CA LEU A 391 -18.76 16.31 4.41
C LEU A 391 -18.41 17.08 3.12
N SER A 392 -19.39 17.33 2.24
CA SER A 392 -19.21 17.90 0.91
C SER A 392 -19.36 19.41 0.81
N ILE A 393 -19.07 20.16 1.91
CA ILE A 393 -19.12 21.63 1.90
C ILE A 393 -18.17 22.21 0.86
N LEU A 394 -16.96 21.67 0.79
CA LEU A 394 -15.98 21.96 -0.25
C LEU A 394 -15.67 20.65 -1.00
N ARG A 395 -15.83 20.67 -2.32
CA ARG A 395 -15.57 19.47 -3.15
C ARG A 395 -14.34 19.69 -4.00
N LEU A 396 -13.41 18.74 -3.96
CA LEU A 396 -12.20 18.72 -4.76
C LEU A 396 -12.15 17.44 -5.58
N THR A 397 -12.18 17.56 -6.89
CA THR A 397 -12.07 16.41 -7.79
C THR A 397 -10.65 16.34 -8.36
N LEU A 398 -10.00 15.18 -8.18
CA LEU A 398 -8.70 14.91 -8.76
C LEU A 398 -8.89 14.29 -10.15
N PRO A 399 -8.33 14.90 -11.20
CA PRO A 399 -8.45 14.36 -12.53
C PRO A 399 -7.67 13.05 -12.65
N PRO A 400 -8.23 12.01 -13.29
CA PRO A 400 -7.50 10.79 -13.60
C PRO A 400 -6.36 11.09 -14.59
N LEU A 401 -5.33 10.24 -14.61
CA LEU A 401 -4.11 10.48 -15.38
C LEU A 401 -4.38 10.62 -16.89
N ARG A 402 -5.37 9.90 -17.44
CA ARG A 402 -5.80 9.99 -18.84
C ARG A 402 -6.36 11.36 -19.25
N GLU A 403 -6.85 12.16 -18.30
CA GLU A 403 -7.36 13.52 -18.56
C GLU A 403 -6.28 14.60 -18.46
N ARG A 404 -5.07 14.23 -18.01
CA ARG A 404 -3.90 15.11 -17.93
C ARG A 404 -2.70 14.53 -18.69
N GLN A 405 -2.92 14.24 -19.96
CA GLN A 405 -1.94 13.57 -20.83
C GLN A 405 -0.57 14.28 -20.89
N ALA A 406 -0.58 15.62 -20.80
CA ALA A 406 0.66 16.41 -20.78
C ALA A 406 1.59 16.08 -19.59
N ASP A 407 1.04 15.52 -18.50
CA ASP A 407 1.79 15.18 -17.30
C ASP A 407 2.38 13.76 -17.34
N ILE A 408 1.90 12.88 -18.24
CA ILE A 408 2.27 11.46 -18.26
C ILE A 408 3.77 11.29 -18.48
N LEU A 409 4.33 11.89 -19.55
CA LEU A 409 5.76 11.75 -19.87
C LEU A 409 6.68 12.38 -18.81
N PRO A 410 6.43 13.61 -18.31
CA PRO A 410 7.23 14.19 -17.21
C PRO A 410 7.18 13.37 -15.91
N LEU A 411 6.03 12.80 -15.57
CA LEU A 411 5.89 11.93 -14.40
C LEU A 411 6.62 10.60 -14.60
N ALA A 412 6.50 9.98 -15.78
CA ALA A 412 7.23 8.76 -16.13
C ALA A 412 8.75 8.98 -16.04
N GLU A 413 9.27 10.07 -16.62
CA GLU A 413 10.68 10.43 -16.54
C GLU A 413 11.14 10.62 -15.08
N SER A 414 10.34 11.32 -14.28
CA SER A 414 10.65 11.54 -12.87
C SER A 414 10.70 10.24 -12.07
N PHE A 415 9.73 9.33 -12.25
CA PHE A 415 9.69 8.05 -11.55
C PHE A 415 10.82 7.13 -12.02
N LEU A 416 11.07 7.04 -13.32
CA LEU A 416 12.16 6.24 -13.86
C LEU A 416 13.52 6.72 -13.33
N LYS A 417 13.75 8.04 -13.32
CA LYS A 417 14.98 8.64 -12.77
C LYS A 417 15.15 8.32 -11.28
N GLN A 418 14.07 8.37 -10.48
CA GLN A 418 14.11 8.02 -9.06
C GLN A 418 14.44 6.54 -8.85
N SER A 419 13.81 5.66 -9.63
CA SER A 419 14.01 4.22 -9.53
C SER A 419 15.43 3.81 -9.95
N LEU A 420 15.96 4.38 -11.03
CA LEU A 420 17.33 4.15 -11.47
C LEU A 420 18.35 4.67 -10.44
N ALA A 421 18.11 5.86 -9.87
CA ALA A 421 18.98 6.43 -8.84
C ALA A 421 19.03 5.55 -7.58
N ALA A 422 17.91 4.92 -7.19
CA ALA A 422 17.88 3.96 -6.07
C ALA A 422 18.67 2.67 -6.35
N MET A 423 18.98 2.39 -7.63
CA MET A 423 19.80 1.26 -8.07
C MET A 423 21.25 1.68 -8.42
N GLU A 424 21.62 2.94 -8.14
CA GLU A 424 22.93 3.52 -8.49
C GLU A 424 23.21 3.53 -10.01
N ILE A 425 22.15 3.59 -10.83
CA ILE A 425 22.25 3.61 -12.29
C ILE A 425 22.03 5.06 -12.78
N PRO A 426 22.90 5.60 -13.62
CA PRO A 426 22.72 6.94 -14.15
C PRO A 426 21.55 7.00 -15.15
N PHE A 427 20.69 8.00 -15.01
CA PHE A 427 19.68 8.31 -16.00
C PHE A 427 20.32 9.04 -17.18
N THR A 428 20.64 8.31 -18.25
CA THR A 428 21.36 8.82 -19.42
C THR A 428 20.42 9.51 -20.42
N GLU A 429 20.99 10.33 -21.31
CA GLU A 429 20.23 10.97 -22.39
C GLU A 429 19.64 9.94 -23.38
N SER A 430 20.31 8.80 -23.56
CA SER A 430 19.80 7.67 -24.36
C SER A 430 18.50 7.12 -23.78
N ILE A 431 18.44 6.91 -22.44
CA ILE A 431 17.22 6.45 -21.75
C ILE A 431 16.10 7.48 -21.89
N ARG A 432 16.41 8.77 -21.72
CA ARG A 432 15.44 9.86 -21.91
C ARG A 432 14.88 9.86 -23.32
N HIS A 433 15.75 9.80 -24.33
CA HIS A 433 15.34 9.76 -25.73
C HIS A 433 14.46 8.55 -26.04
N GLY A 434 14.85 7.35 -25.56
CA GLY A 434 14.06 6.13 -25.70
C GLY A 434 12.68 6.25 -25.05
N LEU A 435 12.59 6.78 -23.82
CA LEU A 435 11.32 7.02 -23.14
C LEU A 435 10.43 7.99 -23.93
N THR A 436 11.00 9.04 -24.50
CA THR A 436 10.29 10.00 -25.36
C THR A 436 9.77 9.34 -26.63
N GLN A 437 10.52 8.43 -27.26
CA GLN A 437 10.04 7.66 -28.40
C GLN A 437 8.88 6.73 -28.04
N CYS A 438 8.78 6.30 -26.79
CA CYS A 438 7.70 5.47 -26.27
C CYS A 438 6.47 6.28 -25.84
N GLN A 439 6.51 7.62 -25.86
CA GLN A 439 5.40 8.50 -25.46
C GLN A 439 4.04 8.11 -26.10
N PRO A 440 3.94 7.78 -27.41
CA PRO A 440 2.65 7.39 -28.00
C PRO A 440 2.02 6.16 -27.34
N LEU A 441 2.82 5.21 -26.85
CA LEU A 441 2.34 4.03 -26.12
C LEU A 441 1.80 4.42 -24.74
N LEU A 442 2.52 5.30 -24.03
CA LEU A 442 2.10 5.80 -22.72
C LEU A 442 0.81 6.63 -22.81
N LEU A 443 0.63 7.41 -23.88
CA LEU A 443 -0.58 8.22 -24.12
C LEU A 443 -1.78 7.39 -24.55
N ALA A 444 -1.57 6.26 -25.23
CA ALA A 444 -2.63 5.37 -25.67
C ALA A 444 -3.28 4.57 -24.54
N TRP A 445 -2.58 4.39 -23.41
CA TRP A 445 -3.07 3.62 -22.28
C TRP A 445 -4.01 4.44 -21.40
N ARG A 446 -5.04 3.80 -20.85
CA ARG A 446 -6.09 4.47 -20.03
C ARG A 446 -5.70 4.75 -18.58
N TRP A 447 -4.64 4.12 -18.09
CA TRP A 447 -4.14 4.29 -16.72
C TRP A 447 -5.20 4.05 -15.63
N PRO A 448 -5.83 2.85 -15.56
CA PRO A 448 -6.84 2.56 -14.55
C PRO A 448 -6.30 2.70 -13.11
N GLY A 449 -5.03 2.41 -12.87
CA GLY A 449 -4.35 2.61 -11.58
C GLY A 449 -3.66 3.96 -11.44
N ASN A 450 -3.85 4.88 -12.40
CA ASN A 450 -3.37 6.26 -12.39
C ASN A 450 -1.86 6.38 -12.09
N ILE A 451 -1.46 7.25 -11.14
CA ILE A 451 -0.06 7.51 -10.79
C ILE A 451 0.60 6.28 -10.15
N HIS A 452 -0.15 5.48 -9.38
CA HIS A 452 0.39 4.26 -8.78
C HIS A 452 0.80 3.25 -9.87
N GLU A 453 -0.04 3.07 -10.88
CA GLU A 453 0.26 2.19 -12.00
C GLU A 453 1.46 2.70 -12.80
N LEU A 454 1.49 4.00 -13.14
CA LEU A 454 2.61 4.61 -13.85
C LEU A 454 3.92 4.45 -13.08
N ARG A 455 3.91 4.67 -11.76
CA ARG A 455 5.09 4.48 -10.92
C ARG A 455 5.57 3.03 -10.95
N ASN A 456 4.66 2.07 -10.69
CA ASN A 456 5.00 0.64 -10.71
C ASN A 456 5.58 0.21 -12.06
N MET A 457 5.03 0.76 -13.14
CA MET A 457 5.50 0.49 -14.50
C MET A 457 6.91 1.05 -14.73
N MET A 458 7.22 2.26 -14.24
CA MET A 458 8.56 2.85 -14.32
C MET A 458 9.56 2.14 -13.40
N GLU A 459 9.15 1.68 -12.23
CA GLU A 459 9.97 0.83 -11.35
C GLU A 459 10.33 -0.50 -12.03
N ARG A 460 9.37 -1.13 -12.68
CA ARG A 460 9.59 -2.35 -13.48
C ARG A 460 10.57 -2.08 -14.63
N LEU A 461 10.37 -0.98 -15.37
CA LEU A 461 11.26 -0.57 -16.45
C LEU A 461 12.69 -0.34 -15.96
N ALA A 462 12.87 0.36 -14.83
CA ALA A 462 14.17 0.60 -14.23
C ALA A 462 14.90 -0.71 -13.89
N LEU A 463 14.17 -1.70 -13.37
CA LEU A 463 14.74 -3.01 -13.07
C LEU A 463 15.32 -3.69 -14.32
N PHE A 464 14.60 -3.64 -15.44
CA PHE A 464 15.08 -4.27 -16.67
C PHE A 464 16.28 -3.55 -17.27
N LEU A 465 16.26 -2.22 -17.20
CA LEU A 465 17.41 -1.40 -17.61
C LEU A 465 18.66 -1.65 -16.72
N SER A 466 18.47 -2.22 -15.52
CA SER A 466 19.60 -2.56 -14.63
C SER A 466 20.29 -3.87 -15.00
N VAL A 467 19.64 -4.74 -15.76
CA VAL A 467 20.17 -6.07 -16.12
C VAL A 467 21.00 -6.01 -17.40
N ASP A 468 20.69 -5.09 -18.32
CA ASP A 468 21.40 -4.91 -19.57
C ASP A 468 22.46 -3.78 -19.44
N PRO A 469 23.76 -4.04 -19.66
CA PRO A 469 24.80 -3.00 -19.54
C PRO A 469 24.73 -1.90 -20.63
N ALA A 470 23.94 -2.11 -21.70
CA ALA A 470 23.74 -1.12 -22.76
C ALA A 470 22.27 -1.12 -23.22
N PRO A 471 21.32 -0.82 -22.33
CA PRO A 471 19.91 -0.96 -22.66
C PRO A 471 19.48 0.07 -23.70
N THR A 472 18.97 -0.42 -24.82
CA THR A 472 18.25 0.43 -25.79
C THR A 472 16.77 0.40 -25.42
N LEU A 473 16.28 1.50 -24.85
CA LEU A 473 14.86 1.67 -24.59
C LEU A 473 14.17 2.05 -25.91
N ASP A 474 13.49 1.09 -26.53
CA ASP A 474 12.69 1.30 -27.73
C ASP A 474 11.24 0.82 -27.56
N ARG A 475 10.42 1.05 -28.58
CA ARG A 475 9.01 0.65 -28.57
C ARG A 475 8.82 -0.87 -28.51
N GLN A 476 9.74 -1.63 -29.08
CA GLN A 476 9.66 -3.09 -29.10
C GLN A 476 9.96 -3.64 -27.71
N PHE A 477 11.00 -3.12 -27.07
CA PHE A 477 11.36 -3.43 -25.69
C PHE A 477 10.22 -3.08 -24.72
N MET A 478 9.64 -1.86 -24.83
CA MET A 478 8.49 -1.45 -24.02
C MET A 478 7.29 -2.37 -24.21
N ARG A 479 7.01 -2.82 -25.43
CA ARG A 479 5.92 -3.76 -25.74
C ARG A 479 6.13 -5.13 -25.12
N GLN A 480 7.34 -5.63 -25.12
CA GLN A 480 7.67 -6.91 -24.51
C GLN A 480 7.56 -6.86 -22.99
N LEU A 481 8.01 -5.75 -22.41
CA LEU A 481 8.09 -5.56 -20.97
C LEU A 481 6.75 -5.24 -20.32
N LEU A 482 5.92 -4.49 -21.02
CA LEU A 482 4.64 -3.94 -20.56
C LEU A 482 3.52 -4.36 -21.53
N PRO A 483 3.18 -5.67 -21.57
CA PRO A 483 2.17 -6.19 -22.49
C PRO A 483 0.78 -5.56 -22.24
N GLU A 484 0.51 -5.06 -21.03
CA GLU A 484 -0.68 -4.31 -20.69
C GLU A 484 -0.88 -3.07 -21.57
N LEU A 485 0.19 -2.40 -22.02
CA LEU A 485 0.12 -1.26 -22.93
C LEU A 485 -0.35 -1.65 -24.34
N MET A 486 -0.45 -2.95 -24.61
CA MET A 486 -0.85 -3.50 -25.92
C MET A 486 -2.33 -3.88 -26.00
N VAL A 487 -3.02 -3.95 -24.86
CA VAL A 487 -4.45 -4.26 -24.86
C VAL A 487 -5.19 -3.07 -25.45
N ASN A 488 -5.60 -3.21 -26.68
CA ASN A 488 -6.38 -2.20 -27.40
C ASN A 488 -7.64 -1.87 -26.60
N THR A 489 -7.85 -0.61 -26.33
CA THR A 489 -8.96 -0.06 -25.55
C THR A 489 -10.34 -0.33 -26.10
N ALA A 490 -10.46 -0.95 -27.27
CA ALA A 490 -11.71 -1.41 -27.87
C ALA A 490 -12.33 -2.63 -27.17
N GLU A 491 -11.53 -3.40 -26.38
CA GLU A 491 -12.04 -4.63 -25.74
C GLU A 491 -12.50 -4.46 -24.29
N LEU A 492 -12.35 -3.28 -23.68
CA LEU A 492 -12.71 -3.03 -22.28
C LEU A 492 -14.00 -2.21 -22.07
N THR A 493 -14.74 -1.92 -23.12
CA THR A 493 -16.12 -1.42 -22.97
C THR A 493 -17.06 -2.61 -22.73
N PRO A 494 -17.89 -2.61 -21.66
CA PRO A 494 -18.86 -3.70 -21.41
C PRO A 494 -20.04 -3.73 -22.39
N SER A 495 -20.04 -2.93 -23.45
CA SER A 495 -21.12 -2.83 -24.41
C SER A 495 -20.63 -3.12 -25.82
N THR A 496 -21.26 -4.10 -26.43
CA THR A 496 -21.16 -4.54 -27.85
C THR A 496 -19.93 -5.38 -28.21
N VAL A 497 -19.82 -6.59 -27.61
CA VAL A 497 -19.30 -7.70 -28.42
C VAL A 497 -20.39 -8.00 -29.42
N ASP A 498 -20.17 -7.66 -30.71
CA ASP A 498 -21.09 -7.95 -31.80
C ASP A 498 -21.57 -9.41 -31.69
N ALA A 499 -22.89 -9.60 -31.79
CA ALA A 499 -23.51 -10.94 -31.77
C ALA A 499 -22.85 -11.88 -32.79
N ASN A 500 -22.38 -11.33 -33.90
CA ASN A 500 -21.63 -12.03 -34.94
C ASN A 500 -20.27 -12.53 -34.48
N ALA A 501 -19.49 -11.72 -33.72
CA ALA A 501 -18.21 -12.13 -33.18
C ALA A 501 -18.35 -13.26 -32.14
N LEU A 502 -19.43 -13.28 -31.37
CA LEU A 502 -19.75 -14.37 -30.44
C LEU A 502 -20.13 -15.66 -31.16
N GLN A 503 -20.83 -15.57 -32.28
CA GLN A 503 -21.19 -16.72 -33.13
C GLN A 503 -19.95 -17.28 -33.83
N ASP A 504 -19.04 -16.45 -34.32
CA ASP A 504 -17.77 -16.88 -34.91
C ASP A 504 -16.87 -17.63 -33.93
N VAL A 505 -16.77 -17.13 -32.68
CA VAL A 505 -16.05 -17.85 -31.61
C VAL A 505 -16.72 -19.19 -31.31
N LEU A 506 -18.04 -19.26 -31.24
CA LEU A 506 -18.77 -20.51 -31.03
C LEU A 506 -18.57 -21.51 -32.17
N ALA A 507 -18.58 -21.03 -33.42
CA ALA A 507 -18.31 -21.85 -34.60
C ALA A 507 -16.89 -22.41 -34.58
N ARG A 508 -15.90 -21.61 -34.17
CA ARG A 508 -14.49 -22.02 -34.03
C ARG A 508 -14.31 -23.15 -33.01
N PHE A 509 -15.12 -23.17 -31.94
CA PHE A 509 -15.14 -24.24 -30.95
C PHE A 509 -16.25 -25.27 -31.18
N LYS A 510 -16.75 -25.39 -32.41
CA LYS A 510 -17.78 -26.38 -32.81
C LYS A 510 -18.99 -26.42 -31.89
N GLY A 511 -19.41 -25.27 -31.34
CA GLY A 511 -20.56 -25.15 -30.46
C GLY A 511 -20.28 -25.44 -28.97
N ASP A 512 -19.07 -25.79 -28.58
CA ASP A 512 -18.73 -25.99 -27.16
C ASP A 512 -18.71 -24.65 -26.41
N LYS A 513 -19.83 -24.39 -25.71
CA LYS A 513 -20.03 -23.16 -24.91
C LYS A 513 -19.06 -23.05 -23.73
N THR A 514 -18.54 -24.17 -23.24
CA THR A 514 -17.59 -24.17 -22.11
C THR A 514 -16.20 -23.77 -22.57
N ALA A 515 -15.75 -24.33 -23.71
CA ALA A 515 -14.48 -23.96 -24.33
C ALA A 515 -14.50 -22.51 -24.83
N ALA A 516 -15.59 -22.08 -25.48
CA ALA A 516 -15.78 -20.70 -25.93
C ALA A 516 -15.81 -19.68 -24.77
N ALA A 517 -16.49 -19.97 -23.67
CA ALA A 517 -16.51 -19.13 -22.49
C ALA A 517 -15.12 -18.99 -21.84
N ARG A 518 -14.36 -20.09 -21.76
CA ARG A 518 -12.99 -20.11 -21.27
C ARG A 518 -12.04 -19.30 -22.16
N TYR A 519 -12.20 -19.41 -23.47
CA TYR A 519 -11.42 -18.64 -24.45
C TYR A 519 -11.69 -17.13 -24.34
N LEU A 520 -12.95 -16.74 -24.12
CA LEU A 520 -13.39 -15.34 -23.96
C LEU A 520 -13.13 -14.79 -22.54
N GLY A 521 -12.62 -15.59 -21.60
CA GLY A 521 -12.38 -15.15 -20.23
C GLY A 521 -13.65 -14.80 -19.44
N ILE A 522 -14.83 -15.34 -19.85
CA ILE A 522 -16.13 -15.05 -19.22
C ILE A 522 -16.77 -16.32 -18.66
N SER A 523 -17.71 -16.14 -17.72
CA SER A 523 -18.48 -17.29 -17.23
C SER A 523 -19.42 -17.85 -18.30
N ARG A 524 -19.70 -19.16 -18.26
CA ARG A 524 -20.65 -19.82 -19.15
C ARG A 524 -22.04 -19.15 -19.11
N THR A 525 -22.45 -18.68 -17.93
CA THR A 525 -23.70 -17.95 -17.71
C THR A 525 -23.69 -16.57 -18.40
N THR A 526 -22.56 -15.89 -18.37
CA THR A 526 -22.37 -14.58 -19.06
C THR A 526 -22.38 -14.76 -20.57
N LEU A 527 -21.72 -15.80 -21.10
CA LEU A 527 -21.76 -16.14 -22.54
C LEU A 527 -23.21 -16.43 -22.99
N TRP A 528 -23.94 -17.25 -22.24
CA TRP A 528 -25.33 -17.60 -22.58
C TRP A 528 -26.25 -16.36 -22.57
N ARG A 529 -26.12 -15.47 -21.59
CA ARG A 529 -26.90 -14.24 -21.50
C ARG A 529 -26.64 -13.30 -22.68
N ARG A 530 -25.39 -13.18 -23.13
CA ARG A 530 -25.00 -12.36 -24.28
C ARG A 530 -25.51 -12.94 -25.61
N LEU A 531 -25.45 -14.25 -25.81
CA LEU A 531 -26.01 -14.93 -26.98
C LEU A 531 -27.53 -14.77 -27.06
N LYS A 532 -28.23 -14.80 -25.91
CA LYS A 532 -29.67 -14.62 -25.85
C LYS A 532 -30.10 -13.16 -26.11
N ALA A 533 -29.27 -12.20 -25.70
CA ALA A 533 -29.50 -10.77 -26.00
C ALA A 533 -29.33 -10.48 -27.49
N GLY A 534 -28.25 -10.99 -28.14
CA GLY A 534 -28.02 -10.81 -29.57
C GLY A 534 -29.05 -11.54 -30.50
N ALA A 535 -29.66 -12.62 -29.99
CA ALA A 535 -30.74 -13.30 -30.74
C ALA A 535 -32.10 -12.55 -30.70
N LYS A 536 -32.31 -11.67 -29.72
CA LYS A 536 -33.50 -10.81 -29.65
C LYS A 536 -33.44 -9.62 -30.62
N ASP A 537 -32.23 -9.04 -30.78
CA ASP A 537 -32.04 -7.91 -31.71
C ASP A 537 -32.17 -8.29 -33.22
N GLN A 538 -32.06 -9.60 -33.53
CA GLN A 538 -32.25 -10.11 -34.92
C GLN A 538 -33.69 -10.52 -35.23
N SER A 539 -34.59 -10.56 -34.24
CA SER A 539 -36.01 -10.89 -34.45
C SER A 539 -36.93 -9.66 -34.55
N ASP A 540 -36.38 -8.46 -34.30
CA ASP A 540 -37.11 -7.18 -34.36
C ASP A 540 -36.68 -6.27 -35.54
N ASN A 541 -35.94 -6.82 -36.52
CA ASN A 541 -35.61 -6.14 -37.79
C ASN A 541 -36.24 -6.85 -38.99
#